data_932d4b182f39e82b4ef676b924d6412e
#
_entry.id   932d4b182f39e82b4ef676b924d6412e
#
_cell.length_a   1.000
_cell.length_b   1.000
_cell.length_c   1.000
_cell.angle_alpha   90.00
_cell.angle_beta   90.00
_cell.angle_gamma   90.00
#
_symmetry.space_group_name_H-M   'P 1'
#
loop_
_entity.id
_entity.type
_entity.pdbx_description
1 polymer ?
#
loop_
_entity_poly.entity_id
_entity_poly.type
_entity_poly.pdbx_seq_one_letter_code
_entity_poly.pdbx_strand_id
1 'polypeptide(L)'
;AMLDMADKYKSPLKNFLNGFSKKAMKFTKEEIENCSRIFNQFCESCNSLPEDAFRNDKNKFVISLFEAVFVAVCEKIKKEGTKNKRITNDSFNQLKKDTSFAEASQGSTASAGSVKIRLERARAIIELK
;
A
#
# COMPACT_ATOMS: atom_id res chain seq x y z
N ALA A 1 -4.38 -7.64 -5.08
CA ALA A 1 -2.97 -7.89 -5.47
C ALA A 1 -1.98 -7.29 -4.50
N MET A 2 -2.11 -6.02 -4.13
CA MET A 2 -1.21 -5.35 -3.19
C MET A 2 -1.17 -6.01 -1.82
N LEU A 3 -2.31 -6.47 -1.30
CA LEU A 3 -2.35 -7.20 -0.03
C LEU A 3 -1.71 -8.59 -0.13
N ASP A 4 -1.85 -9.27 -1.26
CA ASP A 4 -1.15 -10.54 -1.50
C ASP A 4 0.37 -10.34 -1.66
N MET A 5 0.83 -9.16 -2.10
CA MET A 5 2.27 -8.83 -2.17
C MET A 5 2.94 -8.87 -0.79
N ALA A 6 2.21 -8.50 0.25
CA ALA A 6 2.74 -8.45 1.60
C ALA A 6 3.36 -9.78 2.06
N ASP A 7 2.75 -10.90 1.67
CA ASP A 7 3.12 -12.23 2.16
C ASP A 7 3.63 -13.16 1.05
N LYS A 8 3.24 -12.93 -0.21
CA LYS A 8 3.39 -13.91 -1.29
C LYS A 8 4.19 -13.41 -2.50
N TYR A 9 4.68 -12.18 -2.42
CA TYR A 9 5.37 -11.62 -3.58
C TYR A 9 6.67 -12.36 -3.90
N LYS A 10 6.76 -12.79 -5.16
CA LYS A 10 7.97 -13.31 -5.78
C LYS A 10 8.18 -12.60 -7.11
N SER A 11 9.39 -12.13 -7.33
CA SER A 11 9.81 -11.57 -8.61
C SER A 11 9.78 -12.65 -9.72
N PRO A 12 9.46 -12.33 -10.99
CA PRO A 12 9.16 -10.99 -11.48
C PRO A 12 7.68 -10.58 -11.29
N LEU A 13 7.44 -9.28 -11.19
CA LEU A 13 6.12 -8.69 -10.97
C LEU A 13 5.05 -9.18 -11.95
N LYS A 14 5.42 -9.33 -13.23
CA LYS A 14 4.52 -9.85 -14.28
C LYS A 14 3.91 -11.20 -13.92
N ASN A 15 4.72 -12.13 -13.44
CA ASN A 15 4.26 -13.47 -13.08
C ASN A 15 3.36 -13.43 -11.86
N PHE A 16 3.69 -12.60 -10.86
CA PHE A 16 2.86 -12.38 -9.70
C PHE A 16 1.48 -11.84 -10.07
N LEU A 17 1.42 -10.79 -10.91
CA LEU A 17 0.16 -10.17 -11.33
C LEU A 17 -0.69 -11.12 -12.19
N ASN A 18 -0.06 -11.89 -13.08
CA ASN A 18 -0.76 -12.92 -13.87
C ASN A 18 -1.37 -14.01 -12.98
N GLY A 19 -0.65 -14.46 -11.97
CA GLY A 19 -1.15 -15.41 -10.98
C GLY A 19 -2.32 -14.86 -10.19
N PHE A 20 -2.21 -13.61 -9.73
CA PHE A 20 -3.30 -12.93 -9.04
C PHE A 20 -4.55 -12.77 -9.93
N SER A 21 -4.38 -12.37 -11.18
CA SER A 21 -5.50 -12.21 -12.13
C SER A 21 -6.28 -13.53 -12.30
N LYS A 22 -5.58 -14.65 -12.45
CA LYS A 22 -6.21 -15.98 -12.53
C LYS A 22 -6.99 -16.33 -11.26
N LYS A 23 -6.46 -15.99 -10.09
CA LYS A 23 -7.15 -16.15 -8.80
C LYS A 23 -8.40 -15.27 -8.73
N ALA A 24 -8.27 -13.99 -9.10
CA ALA A 24 -9.34 -13.00 -9.02
C ALA A 24 -10.54 -13.34 -9.94
N MET A 25 -10.31 -14.01 -11.07
CA MET A 25 -11.39 -14.49 -11.95
C MET A 25 -12.33 -15.48 -11.27
N LYS A 26 -11.89 -16.09 -10.17
CA LYS A 26 -12.68 -17.08 -9.38
C LYS A 26 -13.28 -16.46 -8.12
N PHE A 27 -13.15 -15.17 -7.90
CA PHE A 27 -13.69 -14.52 -6.71
C PHE A 27 -15.20 -14.60 -6.68
N THR A 28 -15.73 -14.95 -5.52
CA THR A 28 -17.15 -14.87 -5.23
C THR A 28 -17.60 -13.41 -5.11
N LYS A 29 -18.92 -13.20 -5.19
CA LYS A 29 -19.51 -11.87 -4.95
C LYS A 29 -19.09 -11.31 -3.59
N GLU A 30 -19.09 -12.13 -2.54
CA GLU A 30 -18.69 -11.74 -1.20
C GLU A 30 -17.21 -11.30 -1.14
N GLU A 31 -16.30 -12.02 -1.81
CA GLU A 31 -14.89 -11.65 -1.90
C GLU A 31 -14.69 -10.31 -2.62
N ILE A 32 -15.45 -10.05 -3.69
CA ILE A 32 -15.42 -8.77 -4.41
C ILE A 32 -15.94 -7.64 -3.52
N GLU A 33 -17.06 -7.83 -2.82
CA GLU A 33 -17.63 -6.87 -1.88
C GLU A 33 -16.65 -6.56 -0.73
N ASN A 34 -15.96 -7.58 -0.22
CA ASN A 34 -14.92 -7.40 0.79
C ASN A 34 -13.73 -6.56 0.28
N CYS A 35 -13.27 -6.81 -0.95
CA CYS A 35 -12.23 -5.99 -1.59
C CYS A 35 -12.67 -4.54 -1.73
N SER A 36 -13.90 -4.30 -2.16
CA SER A 36 -14.47 -2.95 -2.30
C SER A 36 -14.55 -2.23 -0.94
N ARG A 37 -14.99 -2.93 0.09
CA ARG A 37 -15.07 -2.39 1.45
C ARG A 37 -13.69 -1.99 1.99
N ILE A 38 -12.69 -2.85 1.81
CA ILE A 38 -11.30 -2.56 2.23
C ILE A 38 -10.77 -1.32 1.50
N PHE A 39 -11.00 -1.23 0.20
CA PHE A 39 -10.54 -0.09 -0.60
C PHE A 39 -11.22 1.21 -0.18
N ASN A 40 -12.54 1.19 0.06
CA ASN A 40 -13.28 2.36 0.54
C ASN A 40 -12.77 2.83 1.91
N GLN A 41 -12.52 1.92 2.84
CA GLN A 41 -11.95 2.25 4.14
C GLN A 41 -10.55 2.88 4.02
N PHE A 42 -9.73 2.38 3.10
CA PHE A 42 -8.45 3.01 2.80
C PHE A 42 -8.63 4.44 2.26
N CYS A 43 -9.55 4.65 1.30
CA CYS A 43 -9.84 5.98 0.76
C CYS A 43 -10.31 6.94 1.87
N GLU A 44 -11.17 6.50 2.77
CA GLU A 44 -11.60 7.29 3.93
C GLU A 44 -10.42 7.66 4.84
N SER A 45 -9.48 6.75 5.03
CA SER A 45 -8.27 7.01 5.81
C SER A 45 -7.34 8.04 5.16
N CYS A 46 -7.42 8.21 3.84
CA CYS A 46 -6.63 9.20 3.09
C CYS A 46 -7.23 10.62 3.11
N ASN A 47 -8.45 10.82 3.62
CA ASN A 47 -9.12 12.14 3.58
C ASN A 47 -8.40 13.27 4.35
N SER A 48 -7.42 12.94 5.17
CA SER A 48 -6.55 13.90 5.85
C SER A 48 -5.34 14.33 5.03
N LEU A 49 -5.03 13.60 3.96
CA LEU A 49 -3.87 13.87 3.12
C LEU A 49 -4.22 14.88 2.01
N PRO A 50 -3.23 15.63 1.49
CA PRO A 50 -3.40 16.48 0.32
C PRO A 50 -3.84 15.66 -0.91
N GLU A 51 -4.53 16.29 -1.87
CA GLU A 51 -4.98 15.64 -3.10
C GLU A 51 -3.83 15.06 -3.94
N ASP A 52 -2.66 15.68 -3.87
CA ASP A 52 -1.44 15.30 -4.57
C ASP A 52 -0.49 14.41 -3.72
N ALA A 53 -0.94 13.93 -2.56
CA ALA A 53 -0.11 13.19 -1.59
C ALA A 53 0.72 12.07 -2.23
N PHE A 54 0.14 11.33 -3.17
CA PHE A 54 0.80 10.23 -3.87
C PHE A 54 1.47 10.63 -5.19
N ARG A 55 1.74 11.92 -5.40
CA ARG A 55 2.43 12.42 -6.58
C ARG A 55 3.83 12.93 -6.22
N ASN A 56 4.73 12.89 -7.18
CA ASN A 56 6.06 13.49 -7.06
C ASN A 56 6.04 14.95 -7.57
N ASP A 57 7.20 15.61 -7.47
CA ASP A 57 7.38 17.02 -7.90
C ASP A 57 7.08 17.26 -9.39
N LYS A 58 7.10 16.18 -10.21
CA LYS A 58 6.71 16.21 -11.63
C LYS A 58 5.24 15.87 -11.85
N ASN A 59 4.43 15.90 -10.81
CA ASN A 59 3.01 15.55 -10.80
C ASN A 59 2.70 14.11 -11.27
N LYS A 60 3.66 13.20 -11.19
CA LYS A 60 3.49 11.78 -11.54
C LYS A 60 3.09 10.97 -10.31
N PHE A 61 2.12 10.08 -10.49
CA PHE A 61 1.70 9.15 -9.44
C PHE A 61 2.82 8.17 -9.07
N VAL A 62 3.10 8.03 -7.77
CA VAL A 62 4.17 7.19 -7.23
C VAL A 62 3.58 5.89 -6.72
N ILE A 63 3.55 4.88 -7.57
CA ILE A 63 2.94 3.56 -7.28
C ILE A 63 3.57 2.91 -6.05
N SER A 64 4.89 2.97 -5.89
CA SER A 64 5.59 2.37 -4.75
C SER A 64 5.21 2.97 -3.40
N LEU A 65 4.94 4.27 -3.35
CA LEU A 65 4.44 4.95 -2.16
C LEU A 65 2.99 4.54 -1.87
N PHE A 66 2.13 4.59 -2.90
CA PHE A 66 0.73 4.20 -2.76
C PHE A 66 0.60 2.74 -2.28
N GLU A 67 1.31 1.81 -2.91
CA GLU A 67 1.32 0.39 -2.56
C GLU A 67 1.71 0.16 -1.10
N ALA A 68 2.80 0.78 -0.65
CA ALA A 68 3.30 0.57 0.70
C ALA A 68 2.34 1.14 1.76
N VAL A 69 1.81 2.34 1.53
CA VAL A 69 0.82 2.97 2.42
C VAL A 69 -0.49 2.18 2.42
N PHE A 70 -0.97 1.75 1.26
CA PHE A 70 -2.18 0.93 1.14
C PHE A 70 -2.09 -0.35 1.98
N VAL A 71 -0.99 -1.10 1.84
CA VAL A 71 -0.80 -2.35 2.60
C VAL A 71 -0.73 -2.06 4.10
N ALA A 72 0.08 -1.09 4.52
CA ALA A 72 0.23 -0.75 5.94
C ALA A 72 -1.09 -0.33 6.59
N VAL A 73 -1.88 0.50 5.91
CA VAL A 73 -3.18 0.98 6.39
C VAL A 73 -4.18 -0.17 6.47
N CYS A 74 -4.31 -0.97 5.40
CA CYS A 74 -5.27 -2.08 5.37
C CYS A 74 -4.97 -3.14 6.44
N GLU A 75 -3.70 -3.43 6.71
CA GLU A 75 -3.30 -4.35 7.78
C GLU A 75 -3.67 -3.82 9.17
N LYS A 76 -3.47 -2.51 9.41
CA LYS A 76 -3.87 -1.86 10.66
C LYS A 76 -5.38 -1.87 10.86
N ILE A 77 -6.14 -1.54 9.81
CA ILE A 77 -7.61 -1.60 9.83
C ILE A 77 -8.10 -3.01 10.17
N LYS A 78 -7.49 -4.05 9.58
CA LYS A 78 -7.85 -5.44 9.88
C LYS A 78 -7.59 -5.82 11.33
N LYS A 79 -6.46 -5.39 11.90
CA LYS A 79 -6.07 -5.75 13.27
C LYS A 79 -6.90 -5.02 14.34
N GLU A 80 -7.16 -3.75 14.12
CA GLU A 80 -7.71 -2.86 15.15
C GLU A 80 -9.22 -2.61 15.01
N GLY A 81 -9.85 -3.07 13.91
CA GLY A 81 -11.27 -2.83 13.64
C GLY A 81 -11.62 -1.33 13.53
N THR A 82 -10.69 -0.52 13.08
CA THR A 82 -10.74 0.94 13.16
C THR A 82 -11.68 1.57 12.14
N LYS A 83 -12.90 1.85 12.55
CA LYS A 83 -13.78 2.77 11.84
C LYS A 83 -13.32 4.21 12.12
N ASN A 84 -13.28 5.04 11.07
CA ASN A 84 -13.03 6.49 11.11
C ASN A 84 -11.62 6.97 11.48
N LYS A 85 -10.61 6.11 11.47
CA LYS A 85 -9.22 6.54 11.63
C LYS A 85 -8.63 7.05 10.32
N ARG A 86 -7.81 8.08 10.41
CA ARG A 86 -7.16 8.74 9.26
C ARG A 86 -5.65 8.67 9.38
N ILE A 87 -4.97 8.63 8.25
CA ILE A 87 -3.51 8.69 8.19
C ILE A 87 -3.06 10.05 8.73
N THR A 88 -2.10 10.06 9.67
CA THR A 88 -1.54 11.33 10.13
C THR A 88 -0.61 11.92 9.08
N ASN A 89 -0.72 13.23 8.82
CA ASN A 89 0.17 13.92 7.87
C ASN A 89 1.64 13.79 8.27
N ASP A 90 1.92 13.80 9.56
CA ASP A 90 3.30 13.69 10.10
C ASP A 90 3.90 12.33 9.75
N SER A 91 3.20 11.23 10.00
CA SER A 91 3.69 9.88 9.67
C SER A 91 3.84 9.68 8.17
N PHE A 92 2.92 10.22 7.37
CA PHE A 92 3.01 10.17 5.92
C PHE A 92 4.23 10.91 5.39
N ASN A 93 4.47 12.13 5.89
CA ASN A 93 5.65 12.92 5.52
C ASN A 93 6.95 12.28 6.03
N GLN A 94 6.93 11.67 7.20
CA GLN A 94 8.06 10.91 7.73
C GLN A 94 8.43 9.73 6.82
N LEU A 95 7.44 8.99 6.30
CA LEU A 95 7.70 7.90 5.36
C LEU A 95 8.33 8.40 4.06
N LYS A 96 7.87 9.53 3.52
CA LYS A 96 8.46 10.15 2.32
C LYS A 96 9.91 10.57 2.50
N LYS A 97 10.31 10.91 3.73
CA LYS A 97 11.67 11.33 4.10
C LYS A 97 12.55 10.17 4.60
N ASP A 98 11.97 8.99 4.82
CA ASP A 98 12.71 7.83 5.30
C ASP A 98 13.73 7.35 4.26
N THR A 99 15.00 7.30 4.63
CA THR A 99 16.11 6.98 3.73
C THR A 99 15.98 5.57 3.17
N SER A 100 15.67 4.59 4.01
CA SER A 100 15.53 3.19 3.58
C SER A 100 14.36 3.01 2.62
N PHE A 101 13.25 3.71 2.86
CA PHE A 101 12.09 3.70 1.95
C PHE A 101 12.46 4.35 0.59
N ALA A 102 13.15 5.50 0.64
CA ALA A 102 13.55 6.21 -0.57
C ALA A 102 14.51 5.37 -1.44
N GLU A 103 15.53 4.75 -0.83
CA GLU A 103 16.47 3.86 -1.52
C GLU A 103 15.77 2.64 -2.14
N ALA A 104 14.86 1.99 -1.41
CA ALA A 104 14.07 0.87 -1.91
C ALA A 104 13.03 1.27 -2.98
N SER A 105 12.79 2.56 -3.16
CA SER A 105 11.90 3.13 -4.19
C SER A 105 12.64 3.58 -5.45
N GLN A 106 13.95 3.36 -5.51
CA GLN A 106 14.81 3.68 -6.66
C GLN A 106 15.31 2.38 -7.34
N GLY A 107 15.65 2.46 -8.61
CA GLY A 107 16.22 1.34 -9.36
C GLY A 107 15.25 0.15 -9.49
N SER A 108 15.65 -1.00 -8.99
CA SER A 108 14.88 -2.26 -9.10
C SER A 108 13.68 -2.31 -8.15
N THR A 109 12.73 -1.42 -8.31
CA THR A 109 11.56 -1.26 -7.42
C THR A 109 10.67 -2.51 -7.31
N ALA A 110 10.68 -3.37 -8.32
CA ALA A 110 9.92 -4.63 -8.35
C ALA A 110 10.72 -5.84 -7.83
N SER A 111 11.94 -5.66 -7.31
CA SER A 111 12.65 -6.75 -6.64
C SER A 111 11.95 -7.12 -5.32
N ALA A 112 11.99 -8.39 -4.95
CA ALA A 112 11.39 -8.86 -3.70
C ALA A 112 12.00 -8.15 -2.48
N GLY A 113 13.30 -7.88 -2.49
CA GLY A 113 13.97 -7.14 -1.42
C GLY A 113 13.48 -5.71 -1.29
N SER A 114 13.38 -4.97 -2.39
CA SER A 114 12.89 -3.59 -2.39
C SER A 114 11.43 -3.50 -1.93
N VAL A 115 10.57 -4.40 -2.40
CA VAL A 115 9.16 -4.47 -1.95
C VAL A 115 9.09 -4.74 -0.45
N LYS A 116 9.85 -5.71 0.06
CA LYS A 116 9.88 -6.05 1.49
C LYS A 116 10.27 -4.84 2.34
N ILE A 117 11.36 -4.16 2.00
CA ILE A 117 11.84 -2.98 2.74
C ILE A 117 10.76 -1.88 2.76
N ARG A 118 10.16 -1.55 1.62
CA ARG A 118 9.11 -0.52 1.56
C ARG A 118 7.91 -0.86 2.45
N LEU A 119 7.45 -2.10 2.42
CA LEU A 119 6.33 -2.54 3.25
C LEU A 119 6.68 -2.51 4.75
N GLU A 120 7.87 -2.95 5.13
CA GLU A 120 8.34 -2.89 6.52
C GLU A 120 8.42 -1.46 7.03
N ARG A 121 8.98 -0.54 6.23
CA ARG A 121 9.08 0.88 6.61
C ARG A 121 7.70 1.53 6.74
N ALA A 122 6.81 1.29 5.80
CA ALA A 122 5.45 1.81 5.86
C ALA A 122 4.68 1.30 7.09
N ARG A 123 4.79 0.01 7.41
CA ARG A 123 4.18 -0.58 8.62
C ARG A 123 4.68 0.07 9.91
N ALA A 124 5.98 0.36 9.96
CA ALA A 124 6.61 0.95 11.14
C ALA A 124 6.26 2.44 11.33
N ILE A 125 6.10 3.18 10.23
CA ILE A 125 6.02 4.65 10.27
C ILE A 125 4.58 5.15 10.16
N ILE A 126 3.74 4.57 9.29
CA ILE A 126 2.37 5.06 9.08
C ILE A 126 1.52 4.90 10.34
N GLU A 127 0.92 5.99 10.78
CA GLU A 127 0.01 6.04 11.93
C GLU A 127 -1.41 6.40 11.50
N LEU A 128 -2.38 5.79 12.17
CA LEU A 128 -3.81 6.07 12.04
C LEU A 128 -4.33 6.67 13.35
N LYS A 129 -4.96 7.82 13.26
CA LYS A 129 -5.63 8.49 14.39
C LYS A 129 -7.03 8.91 14.03
#